data_35f651f36e5d2c858ed7dc15658c7104
#
_entry.id   35f651f36e5d2c858ed7dc15658c7104
#
_cell.length_a   1.000
_cell.length_b   1.000
_cell.length_c   1.000
_cell.angle_alpha   90.00
_cell.angle_beta   90.00
_cell.angle_gamma   90.00
#
_symmetry.space_group_name_H-M   'P 1'
#
loop_
_entity.id
_entity.type
_entity.pdbx_description
1 polymer ?
#
loop_
_entity_poly.entity_id
_entity_poly.type
_entity_poly.pdbx_seq_one_letter_code
_entity_poly.pdbx_strand_id
1 'polypeptide(L)'
;HMSSMTNYEDRNTCPIFGDGSACVMLEATTEDVGVMDSFNRVDGKGYEFLHMAAGGSAQMPTHETVDQKLHYCYQEGRNVFKHAVTNMSNAVETIAKRNNLTNDNIAWIVPHQANVRIETAVAQRINVPEEKVMVNVDHMANTSTGTLPLCLWEYESRLKKGDNLIFTAFGAGFSWGALYMKWGYDGSKFADTPPEFYKEGEISREEWYAKRNKKD
;
A
#
# COMPACT_ATOMS: atom_id res chain seq x y z
N HIS A 1 8.03 5.07 8.25
CA HIS A 1 9.08 4.52 9.15
C HIS A 1 8.44 3.60 10.19
N MET A 2 7.98 2.43 9.70
CA MET A 2 7.21 1.47 10.51
C MET A 2 8.07 0.70 11.49
N SER A 3 9.37 0.54 11.21
CA SER A 3 10.30 -0.19 12.08
C SER A 3 10.38 0.41 13.49
N SER A 4 10.21 1.73 13.64
CA SER A 4 10.19 2.42 14.94
C SER A 4 8.94 2.14 15.78
N MET A 5 7.86 1.65 15.17
CA MET A 5 6.58 1.34 15.83
C MET A 5 6.31 -0.16 15.89
N THR A 6 7.28 -0.99 15.51
CA THR A 6 7.14 -2.44 15.44
C THR A 6 7.71 -3.07 16.70
N ASN A 7 6.90 -3.88 17.39
CA ASN A 7 7.40 -4.72 18.48
C ASN A 7 8.06 -5.98 17.91
N TYR A 8 9.37 -6.03 17.91
CA TYR A 8 10.14 -7.18 17.38
C TYR A 8 10.03 -8.46 18.22
N GLU A 9 9.44 -8.40 19.39
CA GLU A 9 9.11 -9.58 20.20
C GLU A 9 7.73 -10.18 19.82
N ASP A 10 6.87 -9.40 19.14
CA ASP A 10 5.56 -9.88 18.67
C ASP A 10 5.69 -10.49 17.27
N ARG A 11 5.71 -11.81 17.20
CA ARG A 11 5.80 -12.56 15.94
C ARG A 11 4.59 -12.43 15.02
N ASN A 12 3.48 -11.88 15.49
CA ASN A 12 2.30 -11.67 14.65
C ASN A 12 2.43 -10.40 13.80
N THR A 13 3.19 -9.42 14.26
CA THR A 13 3.32 -8.11 13.61
C THR A 13 4.73 -7.83 13.07
N CYS A 14 5.79 -8.30 13.74
CA CYS A 14 7.16 -7.95 13.36
C CYS A 14 7.57 -8.35 11.92
N PRO A 15 7.08 -9.44 11.30
CA PRO A 15 7.46 -9.79 9.94
C PRO A 15 6.66 -9.04 8.87
N ILE A 16 5.66 -8.21 9.26
CA ILE A 16 4.74 -7.57 8.33
C ILE A 16 5.28 -6.24 7.85
N PHE A 17 5.81 -5.42 8.77
CA PHE A 17 6.10 -4.02 8.53
C PHE A 17 7.52 -3.79 8.00
N GLY A 18 7.63 -2.86 7.05
CA GLY A 18 8.89 -2.37 6.52
C GLY A 18 8.93 -0.85 6.44
N ASP A 19 10.11 -0.30 6.21
CA ASP A 19 10.30 1.12 5.99
C ASP A 19 10.35 1.45 4.51
N GLY A 20 9.65 2.50 4.13
CA GLY A 20 9.65 2.99 2.76
C GLY A 20 9.06 4.38 2.67
N SER A 21 9.48 5.12 1.67
CA SER A 21 8.92 6.42 1.33
C SER A 21 8.87 6.59 -0.18
N ALA A 22 7.92 7.36 -0.64
CA ALA A 22 7.82 7.72 -2.04
C ALA A 22 7.19 9.12 -2.16
N CYS A 23 7.37 9.73 -3.33
CA CYS A 23 6.66 10.96 -3.68
C CYS A 23 6.04 10.81 -5.07
N VAL A 24 4.93 11.50 -5.28
CA VAL A 24 4.24 11.59 -6.57
C VAL A 24 4.08 13.06 -6.90
N MET A 25 4.50 13.44 -8.11
CA MET A 25 4.28 14.79 -8.61
C MET A 25 2.96 14.83 -9.38
N LEU A 26 2.11 15.77 -9.02
CA LEU A 26 0.85 16.04 -9.72
C LEU A 26 0.94 17.40 -10.41
N GLU A 27 0.50 17.44 -11.66
CA GLU A 27 0.38 18.68 -12.42
C GLU A 27 -1.00 18.78 -13.07
N ALA A 28 -1.42 20.01 -13.37
CA ALA A 28 -2.67 20.23 -14.07
C ALA A 28 -2.57 19.79 -15.53
N THR A 29 -3.60 19.14 -16.05
CA THR A 29 -3.69 18.73 -17.44
C THR A 29 -5.07 19.03 -18.03
N THR A 30 -5.13 19.25 -19.33
CA THR A 30 -6.38 19.33 -20.12
C THR A 30 -6.71 18.01 -20.80
N GLU A 31 -5.83 16.99 -20.67
CA GLU A 31 -6.06 15.66 -21.23
C GLU A 31 -7.02 14.86 -20.33
N ASP A 32 -7.70 13.88 -20.91
CA ASP A 32 -8.55 12.94 -20.19
C ASP A 32 -7.72 11.85 -19.50
N VAL A 33 -6.84 12.26 -18.57
CA VAL A 33 -5.95 11.40 -17.78
C VAL A 33 -5.76 12.00 -16.37
N GLY A 34 -5.21 11.21 -15.46
CA GLY A 34 -4.94 11.62 -14.08
C GLY A 34 -5.97 11.09 -13.09
N VAL A 35 -6.15 11.74 -11.96
CA VAL A 35 -7.13 11.34 -10.94
C VAL A 35 -8.53 11.70 -11.42
N MET A 36 -9.35 10.68 -11.65
CA MET A 36 -10.70 10.80 -12.21
C MET A 36 -11.77 10.84 -11.13
N ASP A 37 -11.64 10.00 -10.09
CA ASP A 37 -12.61 9.89 -9.01
C ASP A 37 -11.97 9.30 -7.75
N SER A 38 -12.51 9.65 -6.59
CA SER A 38 -12.06 9.08 -5.32
C SER A 38 -13.17 9.12 -4.27
N PHE A 39 -13.07 8.26 -3.28
CA PHE A 39 -13.85 8.39 -2.05
C PHE A 39 -13.15 7.69 -0.88
N ASN A 40 -13.48 8.15 0.32
CA ASN A 40 -12.99 7.59 1.58
C ASN A 40 -14.15 7.33 2.53
N ARG A 41 -13.96 6.38 3.43
CA ARG A 41 -14.88 6.01 4.51
C ARG A 41 -14.10 5.81 5.80
N VAL A 42 -14.78 6.03 6.92
CA VAL A 42 -14.23 5.83 8.27
C VAL A 42 -15.28 5.15 9.13
N ASP A 43 -14.85 4.20 9.94
CA ASP A 43 -15.63 3.59 11.02
C ASP A 43 -14.79 3.49 12.29
N GLY A 44 -15.04 4.37 13.24
CA GLY A 44 -14.31 4.42 14.52
C GLY A 44 -14.47 3.18 15.41
N LYS A 45 -15.44 2.30 15.13
CA LYS A 45 -15.60 1.02 15.84
C LYS A 45 -14.44 0.06 15.63
N GLY A 46 -13.63 0.31 14.58
CA GLY A 46 -12.43 -0.49 14.31
C GLY A 46 -11.21 -0.14 15.13
N TYR A 47 -11.25 0.92 15.93
CA TYR A 47 -10.11 1.42 16.70
C TYR A 47 -9.45 0.32 17.56
N GLU A 48 -10.23 -0.50 18.25
CA GLU A 48 -9.70 -1.53 19.15
C GLU A 48 -8.87 -2.61 18.45
N PHE A 49 -9.04 -2.79 17.14
CA PHE A 49 -8.38 -3.85 16.37
C PHE A 49 -7.06 -3.43 15.72
N LEU A 50 -6.83 -2.12 15.54
CA LEU A 50 -5.61 -1.60 14.92
C LEU A 50 -5.33 -0.19 15.44
N HIS A 51 -4.41 -0.08 16.37
CA HIS A 51 -4.09 1.20 17.03
C HIS A 51 -2.70 1.20 17.68
N MET A 52 -2.32 2.34 18.16
CA MET A 52 -1.20 2.53 19.09
C MET A 52 -1.77 3.11 20.38
N ALA A 53 -1.61 2.39 21.50
CA ALA A 53 -2.32 2.70 22.75
C ALA A 53 -1.82 3.95 23.46
N ALA A 54 -0.52 4.24 23.36
CA ALA A 54 0.09 5.41 24.01
C ALA A 54 0.94 6.23 23.02
N GLY A 55 1.29 7.44 23.42
CA GLY A 55 2.08 8.37 22.60
C GLY A 55 1.27 9.52 22.01
N GLY A 56 -0.06 9.50 22.19
CA GLY A 56 -0.97 10.57 21.78
C GLY A 56 -1.54 11.34 22.97
N SER A 57 -2.48 12.26 22.69
CA SER A 57 -3.10 13.11 23.72
C SER A 57 -3.99 12.36 24.71
N ALA A 58 -4.54 11.21 24.31
CA ALA A 58 -5.38 10.39 25.19
C ALA A 58 -4.55 9.67 26.28
N GLN A 59 -3.34 9.26 25.93
CA GLN A 59 -2.40 8.62 26.85
C GLN A 59 -0.99 9.12 26.52
N MET A 60 -0.53 10.11 27.27
CA MET A 60 0.78 10.73 27.10
C MET A 60 1.92 9.73 27.34
N PRO A 61 3.10 9.91 26.71
CA PRO A 61 4.27 9.08 26.97
C PRO A 61 4.73 9.21 28.45
N THR A 62 4.95 8.07 29.10
CA THR A 62 5.56 7.97 30.43
C THR A 62 6.53 6.79 30.46
N HIS A 63 7.39 6.70 31.45
CA HIS A 63 8.22 5.51 31.65
C HIS A 63 7.37 4.24 31.74
N GLU A 64 6.25 4.31 32.46
CA GLU A 64 5.33 3.18 32.61
C GLU A 64 4.76 2.72 31.23
N THR A 65 4.31 3.66 30.37
CA THR A 65 3.77 3.30 29.05
C THR A 65 4.83 2.73 28.11
N VAL A 66 6.10 3.13 28.28
CA VAL A 66 7.23 2.55 27.55
C VAL A 66 7.52 1.14 28.04
N ASP A 67 7.58 0.93 29.35
CA ASP A 67 7.81 -0.38 29.97
C ASP A 67 6.71 -1.38 29.62
N GLN A 68 5.46 -0.91 29.51
CA GLN A 68 4.31 -1.69 29.07
C GLN A 68 4.25 -1.88 27.54
N LYS A 69 5.18 -1.33 26.76
CA LYS A 69 5.25 -1.45 25.29
C LYS A 69 4.03 -0.89 24.54
N LEU A 70 3.34 0.09 25.12
CA LEU A 70 2.11 0.66 24.55
C LEU A 70 2.35 1.59 23.34
N HIS A 71 3.62 1.88 23.01
CA HIS A 71 4.04 2.70 21.87
C HIS A 71 4.24 1.90 20.58
N TYR A 72 3.97 0.60 20.60
CA TYR A 72 4.02 -0.23 19.42
C TYR A 72 2.64 -0.37 18.76
N CYS A 73 2.65 -0.61 17.46
CA CYS A 73 1.44 -0.88 16.70
C CYS A 73 0.82 -2.20 17.15
N TYR A 74 -0.40 -2.15 17.67
CA TYR A 74 -1.21 -3.32 17.98
C TYR A 74 -2.10 -3.66 16.78
N GLN A 75 -2.16 -4.93 16.42
CA GLN A 75 -3.00 -5.43 15.36
C GLN A 75 -3.66 -6.76 15.73
N GLU A 76 -4.98 -6.78 15.75
CA GLU A 76 -5.76 -8.01 15.88
C GLU A 76 -6.05 -8.56 14.46
N GLY A 77 -5.13 -9.41 13.99
CA GLY A 77 -5.03 -9.81 12.59
C GLY A 77 -6.31 -10.38 11.98
N ARG A 78 -7.12 -11.14 12.73
CA ARG A 78 -8.34 -11.77 12.21
C ARG A 78 -9.42 -10.74 11.85
N ASN A 79 -9.69 -9.79 12.73
CA ASN A 79 -10.68 -8.75 12.49
C ASN A 79 -10.17 -7.75 11.43
N VAL A 80 -8.89 -7.36 11.51
CA VAL A 80 -8.26 -6.51 10.49
C VAL A 80 -8.39 -7.15 9.10
N PHE A 81 -8.05 -8.44 8.95
CA PHE A 81 -8.19 -9.17 7.68
C PHE A 81 -9.63 -9.13 7.14
N LYS A 82 -10.61 -9.50 7.98
CA LYS A 82 -12.03 -9.53 7.59
C LYS A 82 -12.52 -8.17 7.09
N HIS A 83 -12.20 -7.11 7.84
CA HIS A 83 -12.62 -5.76 7.50
C HIS A 83 -11.87 -5.23 6.28
N ALA A 84 -10.56 -5.49 6.16
CA ALA A 84 -9.76 -5.08 5.00
C ALA A 84 -10.32 -5.68 3.71
N VAL A 85 -10.46 -7.01 3.64
CA VAL A 85 -10.99 -7.68 2.45
C VAL A 85 -12.39 -7.17 2.08
N THR A 86 -13.28 -7.04 3.06
CA THR A 86 -14.64 -6.59 2.80
C THR A 86 -14.67 -5.15 2.30
N ASN A 87 -13.99 -4.24 2.98
CA ASN A 87 -14.09 -2.82 2.71
C ASN A 87 -13.31 -2.40 1.47
N MET A 88 -12.13 -2.99 1.23
CA MET A 88 -11.37 -2.74 0.01
C MET A 88 -12.12 -3.24 -1.23
N SER A 89 -12.69 -4.46 -1.18
CA SER A 89 -13.49 -4.97 -2.31
C SER A 89 -14.71 -4.09 -2.59
N ASN A 90 -15.48 -3.74 -1.55
CA ASN A 90 -16.64 -2.85 -1.72
C ASN A 90 -16.23 -1.46 -2.25
N ALA A 91 -15.03 -0.99 -1.89
CA ALA A 91 -14.50 0.27 -2.38
C ALA A 91 -14.19 0.20 -3.87
N VAL A 92 -13.53 -0.86 -4.33
CA VAL A 92 -13.26 -1.11 -5.76
C VAL A 92 -14.56 -1.22 -6.55
N GLU A 93 -15.50 -2.04 -6.11
CA GLU A 93 -16.81 -2.19 -6.78
C GLU A 93 -17.56 -0.86 -6.87
N THR A 94 -17.54 -0.07 -5.79
CA THR A 94 -18.23 1.23 -5.75
C THR A 94 -17.65 2.21 -6.76
N ILE A 95 -16.32 2.36 -6.79
CA ILE A 95 -15.67 3.33 -7.68
C ILE A 95 -15.75 2.86 -9.15
N ALA A 96 -15.62 1.56 -9.39
CA ALA A 96 -15.80 0.98 -10.72
C ALA A 96 -17.20 1.26 -11.27
N LYS A 97 -18.24 0.98 -10.46
CA LYS A 97 -19.64 1.27 -10.84
C LYS A 97 -19.89 2.75 -11.10
N ARG A 98 -19.36 3.64 -10.26
CA ARG A 98 -19.53 5.10 -10.43
C ARG A 98 -18.96 5.61 -11.76
N ASN A 99 -17.90 4.95 -12.25
CA ASN A 99 -17.16 5.36 -13.44
C ASN A 99 -17.39 4.45 -14.66
N ASN A 100 -18.40 3.57 -14.60
CA ASN A 100 -18.75 2.60 -15.67
C ASN A 100 -17.55 1.71 -16.07
N LEU A 101 -16.70 1.36 -15.09
CA LEU A 101 -15.59 0.44 -15.30
C LEU A 101 -16.06 -1.00 -15.11
N THR A 102 -15.51 -1.87 -15.96
CA THR A 102 -15.71 -3.33 -15.93
C THR A 102 -14.36 -4.03 -15.83
N ASN A 103 -14.36 -5.31 -15.48
CA ASN A 103 -13.11 -6.08 -15.42
C ASN A 103 -12.35 -6.12 -16.76
N ASP A 104 -13.04 -5.91 -17.89
CA ASP A 104 -12.40 -5.88 -19.22
C ASP A 104 -11.60 -4.60 -19.44
N ASN A 105 -12.11 -3.46 -18.95
CA ASN A 105 -11.48 -2.16 -19.17
C ASN A 105 -10.65 -1.66 -17.97
N ILE A 106 -10.66 -2.35 -16.81
CA ILE A 106 -9.70 -2.14 -15.74
C ILE A 106 -8.38 -2.80 -16.16
N ALA A 107 -7.32 -2.00 -16.26
CA ALA A 107 -5.98 -2.49 -16.55
C ALA A 107 -5.33 -3.05 -15.27
N TRP A 108 -5.41 -2.33 -14.16
CA TRP A 108 -4.76 -2.70 -12.91
C TRP A 108 -5.59 -2.36 -11.67
N ILE A 109 -5.54 -3.26 -10.70
CA ILE A 109 -5.89 -2.99 -9.30
C ILE A 109 -4.58 -2.79 -8.53
N VAL A 110 -4.50 -1.70 -7.80
CA VAL A 110 -3.34 -1.32 -6.98
C VAL A 110 -3.77 -1.30 -5.51
N PRO A 111 -3.71 -2.44 -4.81
CA PRO A 111 -4.09 -2.50 -3.41
C PRO A 111 -2.95 -2.00 -2.51
N HIS A 112 -3.31 -1.48 -1.34
CA HIS A 112 -2.36 -1.32 -0.25
C HIS A 112 -1.69 -2.66 0.05
N GLN A 113 -0.36 -2.67 0.06
CA GLN A 113 0.47 -3.86 0.26
C GLN A 113 0.57 -4.20 1.74
N ALA A 114 -0.51 -4.76 2.29
CA ALA A 114 -0.58 -5.13 3.70
C ALA A 114 -0.13 -6.57 3.96
N ASN A 115 -0.58 -7.49 3.11
CA ASN A 115 -0.36 -8.93 3.20
C ASN A 115 -0.90 -9.59 1.93
N VAL A 116 -0.12 -10.46 1.29
CA VAL A 116 -0.52 -11.19 0.07
C VAL A 116 -1.91 -11.85 0.19
N ARG A 117 -2.25 -12.39 1.37
CA ARG A 117 -3.56 -13.02 1.57
C ARG A 117 -4.73 -12.04 1.45
N ILE A 118 -4.55 -10.78 1.87
CA ILE A 118 -5.57 -9.74 1.72
C ILE A 118 -5.73 -9.39 0.25
N GLU A 119 -4.63 -9.18 -0.46
CA GLU A 119 -4.60 -8.81 -1.87
C GLU A 119 -5.26 -9.88 -2.74
N THR A 120 -4.88 -11.15 -2.54
CA THR A 120 -5.51 -12.30 -3.23
C THR A 120 -7.01 -12.40 -2.90
N ALA A 121 -7.40 -12.25 -1.63
CA ALA A 121 -8.80 -12.32 -1.24
C ALA A 121 -9.65 -11.17 -1.81
N VAL A 122 -9.06 -9.97 -1.93
CA VAL A 122 -9.71 -8.83 -2.60
C VAL A 122 -9.89 -9.13 -4.09
N ALA A 123 -8.84 -9.59 -4.79
CA ALA A 123 -8.90 -9.95 -6.21
C ALA A 123 -9.99 -10.98 -6.51
N GLN A 124 -10.02 -12.06 -5.71
CA GLN A 124 -11.04 -13.11 -5.83
C GLN A 124 -12.45 -12.57 -5.61
N ARG A 125 -12.65 -11.73 -4.60
CA ARG A 125 -13.97 -11.19 -4.27
C ARG A 125 -14.52 -10.25 -5.34
N ILE A 126 -13.68 -9.45 -5.99
CA ILE A 126 -14.08 -8.56 -7.08
C ILE A 126 -14.01 -9.25 -8.45
N ASN A 127 -13.66 -10.53 -8.47
CA ASN A 127 -13.54 -11.35 -9.68
C ASN A 127 -12.60 -10.74 -10.75
N VAL A 128 -11.48 -10.16 -10.30
CA VAL A 128 -10.41 -9.67 -11.18
C VAL A 128 -9.30 -10.70 -11.24
N PRO A 129 -8.77 -11.03 -12.43
CA PRO A 129 -7.63 -11.93 -12.58
C PRO A 129 -6.40 -11.45 -11.78
N GLU A 130 -5.69 -12.38 -11.14
CA GLU A 130 -4.55 -12.05 -10.27
C GLU A 130 -3.43 -11.31 -11.04
N GLU A 131 -3.27 -11.59 -12.33
CA GLU A 131 -2.30 -10.90 -13.20
C GLU A 131 -2.58 -9.42 -13.40
N LYS A 132 -3.79 -8.95 -13.07
CA LYS A 132 -4.17 -7.52 -13.05
C LYS A 132 -4.03 -6.88 -11.68
N VAL A 133 -3.53 -7.58 -10.67
CA VAL A 133 -3.31 -7.05 -9.32
C VAL A 133 -1.83 -6.83 -9.11
N MET A 134 -1.45 -5.60 -8.80
CA MET A 134 -0.07 -5.29 -8.46
C MET A 134 0.27 -5.82 -7.06
N VAL A 135 1.35 -6.57 -6.94
CA VAL A 135 1.82 -7.17 -5.68
C VAL A 135 3.33 -7.00 -5.58
N ASN A 136 3.80 -6.45 -4.45
CA ASN A 136 5.21 -6.34 -4.12
C ASN A 136 5.49 -6.44 -2.60
N VAL A 137 4.49 -6.82 -1.83
CA VAL A 137 4.59 -6.94 -0.37
C VAL A 137 5.59 -8.01 0.08
N ASP A 138 5.87 -8.99 -0.74
CA ASP A 138 6.79 -10.10 -0.49
C ASP A 138 8.26 -9.65 -0.34
N HIS A 139 8.63 -8.54 -0.98
CA HIS A 139 10.00 -7.99 -0.92
C HIS A 139 10.06 -6.53 -0.45
N MET A 140 8.95 -5.80 -0.50
CA MET A 140 8.89 -4.41 -0.01
C MET A 140 8.25 -4.30 1.38
N ALA A 141 7.56 -5.33 1.85
CA ALA A 141 6.78 -5.37 3.08
C ALA A 141 5.67 -4.29 3.13
N ASN A 142 4.97 -4.20 4.26
CA ASN A 142 3.99 -3.14 4.50
C ASN A 142 4.70 -1.86 4.95
N THR A 143 4.93 -0.95 4.00
CA THR A 143 5.54 0.37 4.23
C THR A 143 4.49 1.46 4.50
N SER A 144 3.28 1.09 4.97
CA SER A 144 2.17 2.02 5.22
C SER A 144 1.76 2.77 3.95
N THR A 145 1.69 4.10 3.99
CA THR A 145 1.31 4.93 2.82
C THR A 145 2.27 4.82 1.63
N GLY A 146 3.51 4.41 1.87
CA GLY A 146 4.50 4.19 0.81
C GLY A 146 4.17 3.03 -0.13
N THR A 147 3.32 2.08 0.28
CA THR A 147 3.04 0.85 -0.47
C THR A 147 2.49 1.10 -1.87
N LEU A 148 1.53 2.00 -2.02
CA LEU A 148 0.89 2.27 -3.31
C LEU A 148 1.87 2.91 -4.32
N PRO A 149 2.57 4.00 -4.00
CA PRO A 149 3.49 4.62 -4.95
C PRO A 149 4.74 3.76 -5.22
N LEU A 150 5.21 2.96 -4.26
CA LEU A 150 6.30 2.01 -4.49
C LEU A 150 5.86 0.89 -5.45
N CYS A 151 4.62 0.43 -5.34
CA CYS A 151 4.04 -0.52 -6.27
C CYS A 151 3.94 0.06 -7.69
N LEU A 152 3.47 1.31 -7.82
CA LEU A 152 3.45 2.02 -9.10
C LEU A 152 4.84 2.14 -9.72
N TRP A 153 5.83 2.53 -8.94
CA TRP A 153 7.21 2.66 -9.40
C TRP A 153 7.75 1.34 -9.96
N GLU A 154 7.46 0.23 -9.30
CA GLU A 154 7.91 -1.10 -9.74
C GLU A 154 7.22 -1.56 -11.01
N TYR A 155 5.92 -1.26 -11.16
CA TYR A 155 5.11 -1.66 -12.31
C TYR A 155 5.12 -0.63 -13.45
N GLU A 156 5.76 0.53 -13.28
CA GLU A 156 5.70 1.66 -14.19
C GLU A 156 5.97 1.30 -15.65
N SER A 157 6.99 0.45 -15.89
CA SER A 157 7.35 0.01 -17.25
C SER A 157 6.25 -0.79 -17.97
N ARG A 158 5.26 -1.31 -17.25
CA ARG A 158 4.13 -2.07 -17.78
C ARG A 158 2.91 -1.20 -18.07
N LEU A 159 2.89 0.04 -17.55
CA LEU A 159 1.74 0.94 -17.67
C LEU A 159 1.70 1.62 -19.02
N LYS A 160 0.50 1.76 -19.57
CA LYS A 160 0.27 2.42 -20.86
C LYS A 160 -0.62 3.63 -20.67
N LYS A 161 -0.41 4.66 -21.49
CA LYS A 161 -1.31 5.83 -21.52
C LYS A 161 -2.74 5.38 -21.74
N GLY A 162 -3.64 5.83 -20.87
CA GLY A 162 -5.07 5.48 -20.90
C GLY A 162 -5.44 4.26 -20.05
N ASP A 163 -4.48 3.55 -19.45
CA ASP A 163 -4.79 2.44 -18.54
C ASP A 163 -5.64 2.94 -17.36
N ASN A 164 -6.73 2.21 -17.10
CA ASN A 164 -7.58 2.46 -15.94
C ASN A 164 -7.04 1.70 -14.72
N LEU A 165 -6.59 2.44 -13.72
CA LEU A 165 -6.06 1.93 -12.47
C LEU A 165 -7.03 2.21 -11.33
N ILE A 166 -7.34 1.21 -10.51
CA ILE A 166 -8.09 1.40 -9.27
C ILE A 166 -7.19 1.11 -8.09
N PHE A 167 -6.91 2.15 -7.31
CA PHE A 167 -6.21 2.04 -6.04
C PHE A 167 -7.23 1.74 -4.95
N THR A 168 -6.85 0.90 -3.98
CA THR A 168 -7.65 0.68 -2.78
C THR A 168 -6.77 0.45 -1.56
N ALA A 169 -7.19 1.00 -0.44
CA ALA A 169 -6.45 0.90 0.81
C ALA A 169 -7.40 0.74 1.99
N PHE A 170 -6.86 0.13 3.05
CA PHE A 170 -7.49 0.00 4.34
C PHE A 170 -6.44 0.19 5.43
N GLY A 171 -6.80 0.81 6.53
CA GLY A 171 -5.90 1.04 7.65
C GLY A 171 -6.61 1.36 8.95
N ALA A 172 -5.80 1.79 9.94
CA ALA A 172 -6.29 2.18 11.25
C ALA A 172 -7.39 3.26 11.14
N GLY A 173 -8.31 3.19 12.07
CA GLY A 173 -9.45 4.05 12.11
C GLY A 173 -10.71 3.29 12.55
N PHE A 174 -11.31 2.31 11.85
CA PHE A 174 -10.84 1.93 10.51
C PHE A 174 -11.08 3.04 9.49
N SER A 175 -10.19 3.16 8.54
CA SER A 175 -10.37 3.99 7.37
C SER A 175 -10.06 3.20 6.11
N TRP A 176 -10.82 3.46 5.04
CA TRP A 176 -10.62 2.80 3.74
C TRP A 176 -11.10 3.69 2.61
N GLY A 177 -10.68 3.36 1.42
CA GLY A 177 -11.10 4.10 0.25
C GLY A 177 -10.65 3.49 -1.05
N ALA A 178 -11.05 4.14 -2.12
CA ALA A 178 -10.57 3.87 -3.47
C ALA A 178 -10.36 5.16 -4.24
N LEU A 179 -9.45 5.09 -5.21
CA LEU A 179 -9.16 6.14 -6.17
C LEU A 179 -9.09 5.52 -7.56
N TYR A 180 -9.79 6.12 -8.51
CA TYR A 180 -9.68 5.79 -9.92
C TYR A 180 -8.75 6.78 -10.61
N MET A 181 -7.75 6.25 -11.30
CA MET A 181 -6.80 7.01 -12.09
C MET A 181 -6.77 6.47 -13.52
N LYS A 182 -6.76 7.37 -14.49
CA LYS A 182 -6.39 7.04 -15.86
C LYS A 182 -4.94 7.43 -16.09
N TRP A 183 -4.09 6.45 -16.43
CA TRP A 183 -2.65 6.66 -16.53
C TRP A 183 -2.28 7.62 -17.66
N GLY A 184 -1.34 8.55 -17.43
CA GLY A 184 -1.09 9.69 -18.30
C GLY A 184 -0.06 9.50 -19.40
N TYR A 185 0.74 8.43 -19.37
CA TYR A 185 1.85 8.23 -20.32
C TYR A 185 2.17 6.76 -20.55
N ASP A 186 3.04 6.48 -21.54
CA ASP A 186 3.56 5.15 -21.79
C ASP A 186 4.79 4.91 -20.91
N GLY A 187 4.69 3.96 -20.00
CA GLY A 187 5.74 3.59 -19.05
C GLY A 187 6.85 2.74 -19.68
N SER A 188 6.65 2.19 -20.88
CA SER A 188 7.64 1.32 -21.54
C SER A 188 9.02 1.98 -21.74
N LYS A 189 9.05 3.32 -21.75
CA LYS A 189 10.30 4.09 -21.78
C LYS A 189 11.21 3.86 -20.56
N PHE A 190 10.70 3.29 -19.48
CA PHE A 190 11.44 2.93 -18.27
C PHE A 190 11.82 1.45 -18.21
N ALA A 191 11.49 0.65 -19.22
CA ALA A 191 11.76 -0.79 -19.24
C ALA A 191 13.24 -1.16 -19.10
N ASP A 192 14.13 -0.29 -19.60
CA ASP A 192 15.60 -0.47 -19.51
C ASP A 192 16.19 0.01 -18.18
N THR A 193 15.37 0.57 -17.30
CA THR A 193 15.76 1.03 -15.96
C THR A 193 14.90 0.33 -14.89
N PRO A 194 15.04 -0.99 -14.75
CA PRO A 194 14.27 -1.70 -13.74
C PRO A 194 14.63 -1.23 -12.34
N PRO A 195 13.68 -1.29 -11.40
CA PRO A 195 13.95 -1.00 -10.01
C PRO A 195 15.12 -1.83 -9.48
N GLU A 196 16.11 -1.19 -8.89
CA GLU A 196 17.19 -1.86 -8.20
C GLU A 196 16.86 -1.97 -6.71
N PHE A 197 16.73 -3.18 -6.21
CA PHE A 197 16.49 -3.47 -4.81
C PHE A 197 17.77 -3.94 -4.12
N TYR A 198 17.94 -3.52 -2.86
CA TYR A 198 18.92 -4.15 -1.98
C TYR A 198 18.43 -5.57 -1.63
N LYS A 199 19.28 -6.55 -1.87
CA LYS A 199 19.02 -7.96 -1.50
C LYS A 199 20.04 -8.37 -0.46
N GLU A 200 19.56 -8.54 0.77
CA GLU A 200 20.40 -9.01 1.86
C GLU A 200 20.90 -10.43 1.56
N GLY A 201 22.21 -10.63 1.69
CA GLY A 201 22.88 -11.91 1.40
C GLY A 201 23.49 -12.02 0.00
N GLU A 202 23.10 -11.21 -0.98
CA GLU A 202 23.78 -11.13 -2.29
C GLU A 202 24.98 -10.19 -2.26
N ILE A 203 24.81 -9.03 -1.61
CA ILE A 203 25.88 -8.04 -1.37
C ILE A 203 25.69 -7.44 0.02
N SER A 204 26.74 -6.87 0.60
CA SER A 204 26.58 -6.11 1.83
C SER A 204 25.80 -4.81 1.58
N ARG A 205 25.16 -4.30 2.64
CA ARG A 205 24.42 -3.04 2.58
C ARG A 205 25.33 -1.88 2.14
N GLU A 206 26.55 -1.85 2.62
CA GLU A 206 27.56 -0.84 2.27
C GLU A 206 27.97 -0.94 0.80
N GLU A 207 28.16 -2.14 0.27
CA GLU A 207 28.48 -2.36 -1.14
C GLU A 207 27.34 -1.95 -2.06
N TRP A 208 26.08 -2.21 -1.67
CA TRP A 208 24.91 -1.78 -2.43
C TRP A 208 24.82 -0.25 -2.51
N TYR A 209 25.00 0.46 -1.38
CA TYR A 209 25.02 1.92 -1.37
C TYR A 209 26.22 2.49 -2.15
N ALA A 210 27.39 1.87 -2.06
CA ALA A 210 28.58 2.29 -2.79
C ALA A 210 28.43 2.15 -4.32
N LYS A 211 27.72 1.11 -4.78
CA LYS A 211 27.41 0.95 -6.22
C LYS A 211 26.44 2.01 -6.71
N ARG A 212 25.43 2.35 -5.91
CA ARG A 212 24.40 3.32 -6.27
C ARG A 212 24.95 4.74 -6.36
N ASN A 213 25.84 5.11 -5.44
CA ASN A 213 26.46 6.44 -5.40
C ASN A 213 27.58 6.64 -6.46
N LYS A 214 27.92 5.63 -7.26
CA LYS A 214 28.92 5.71 -8.35
C LYS A 214 28.28 5.89 -9.73
N LYS A 215 26.96 6.02 -9.82
CA LYS A 215 26.24 6.21 -11.10
C LYS A 215 25.97 7.68 -11.45
N ASP A 216 26.66 8.64 -10.80
CA ASP A 216 26.63 10.06 -11.16
C ASP A 216 27.81 10.43 -12.09
#